data_eb50d65412406b8d69870c109b00a616
#
_entry.id   eb50d65412406b8d69870c109b00a616
#
_cell.length_a   1.000
_cell.length_b   1.000
_cell.length_c   1.000
_cell.angle_alpha   90.00
_cell.angle_beta   90.00
_cell.angle_gamma   90.00
#
_symmetry.space_group_name_H-M   'P 1'
#
loop_
_entity.id
_entity.type
_entity.pdbx_description
1 polymer ?
#
loop_
_entity_poly.entity_id
_entity_poly.type
_entity_poly.pdbx_seq_one_letter_code
_entity_poly.pdbx_strand_id
1 'polypeptide(L)'
;MSESEKIRDTSPVANSQMSAHIADDGAVQKSADALMAEFDRESNTRQFSGLPAKLIKLAFLAFTVFVFGTRFVTLPDQARMSAFLGIIIFLGFLIYPLYKKQTKFHNFVPWYDFVFAIAGSAPYFYYALNFRAVTNRAAAINTLDKVMAIIGILCLFELCRRAVGIPILFVAGGFIAYAFI
;
A
#
# COMPACT_ATOMS: atom_id res chain seq x y z
N MET A 1 -42.01 -10.89 55.39
CA MET A 1 -42.20 -9.68 54.59
C MET A 1 -40.85 -9.05 54.48
N SER A 2 -40.24 -9.39 53.63
CA SER A 2 -39.92 -9.38 52.23
C SER A 2 -38.87 -8.29 51.92
N GLU A 3 -37.61 -8.74 51.81
CA GLU A 3 -36.39 -7.99 51.55
C GLU A 3 -36.25 -7.63 50.05
N SER A 4 -37.32 -7.74 49.28
CA SER A 4 -37.35 -7.60 47.82
C SER A 4 -37.87 -6.24 47.32
N GLU A 5 -38.11 -5.24 48.21
CA GLU A 5 -38.66 -3.95 47.80
C GLU A 5 -37.67 -2.76 47.88
N LYS A 6 -36.38 -3.04 48.15
CA LYS A 6 -35.36 -1.97 48.33
C LYS A 6 -34.39 -1.79 47.13
N ILE A 7 -34.68 -2.37 45.97
CA ILE A 7 -33.80 -2.24 44.78
C ILE A 7 -34.49 -1.47 43.63
N ARG A 8 -35.37 -0.52 43.96
CA ARG A 8 -36.06 0.27 42.92
C ARG A 8 -35.99 1.78 43.10
N ASP A 9 -34.94 2.25 43.76
CA ASP A 9 -34.68 3.69 43.80
C ASP A 9 -33.30 4.03 43.31
N THR A 10 -33.03 3.67 42.04
CA THR A 10 -31.96 4.29 41.28
C THR A 10 -32.43 5.68 40.88
N SER A 11 -31.98 6.67 41.67
CA SER A 11 -32.34 8.07 41.53
C SER A 11 -32.22 8.54 40.04
N PRO A 12 -33.21 9.30 39.54
CA PRO A 12 -33.23 9.81 38.19
C PRO A 12 -31.93 10.61 37.81
N VAL A 13 -31.22 11.09 38.84
CA VAL A 13 -29.94 11.79 38.71
C VAL A 13 -28.81 10.85 38.22
N ALA A 14 -28.72 9.61 38.74
CA ALA A 14 -27.70 8.66 38.33
C ALA A 14 -27.92 8.19 36.86
N ASN A 15 -29.18 8.04 36.45
CA ASN A 15 -29.52 7.64 35.07
C ASN A 15 -29.30 8.79 34.09
N SER A 16 -29.49 10.04 34.52
CA SER A 16 -29.20 11.24 33.71
C SER A 16 -27.69 11.44 33.51
N GLN A 17 -26.88 11.21 34.55
CA GLN A 17 -25.43 11.31 34.47
C GLN A 17 -24.83 10.18 33.60
N MET A 18 -25.34 8.98 33.69
CA MET A 18 -24.92 7.84 32.87
C MET A 18 -25.29 8.04 31.38
N SER A 19 -26.48 8.60 31.11
CA SER A 19 -26.90 8.94 29.76
C SER A 19 -26.09 10.08 29.16
N ALA A 20 -25.68 11.07 29.95
CA ALA A 20 -24.80 12.16 29.52
C ALA A 20 -23.38 11.65 29.23
N HIS A 21 -22.85 10.72 30.02
CA HIS A 21 -21.53 10.12 29.78
C HIS A 21 -21.51 9.27 28.51
N ILE A 22 -22.55 8.48 28.29
CA ILE A 22 -22.68 7.65 27.06
C ILE A 22 -22.83 8.54 25.82
N ALA A 23 -23.52 9.69 25.95
CA ALA A 23 -23.64 10.64 24.84
C ALA A 23 -22.32 11.37 24.53
N ASP A 24 -21.53 11.68 25.55
CA ASP A 24 -20.23 12.32 25.43
C ASP A 24 -19.19 11.34 24.81
N ASP A 25 -19.16 10.09 25.29
CA ASP A 25 -18.35 9.03 24.69
C ASP A 25 -18.72 8.78 23.21
N GLY A 26 -20.00 8.80 22.89
CA GLY A 26 -20.47 8.67 21.50
C GLY A 26 -20.11 9.86 20.61
N ALA A 27 -20.01 11.06 21.16
CA ALA A 27 -19.56 12.25 20.43
C ALA A 27 -18.03 12.24 20.22
N VAL A 28 -17.28 11.81 21.23
CA VAL A 28 -15.82 11.64 21.15
C VAL A 28 -15.46 10.54 20.14
N GLN A 29 -16.19 9.42 20.16
CA GLN A 29 -16.00 8.33 19.20
C GLN A 29 -16.29 8.80 17.77
N LYS A 30 -17.39 9.53 17.54
CA LYS A 30 -17.71 10.09 16.21
C LYS A 30 -16.68 11.10 15.72
N SER A 31 -16.14 11.92 16.61
CA SER A 31 -15.07 12.86 16.22
C SER A 31 -13.74 12.14 15.94
N ALA A 32 -13.42 11.09 16.68
CA ALA A 32 -12.26 10.23 16.40
C ALA A 32 -12.42 9.49 15.07
N ASP A 33 -13.59 8.93 14.79
CA ASP A 33 -13.89 8.25 13.52
C ASP A 33 -13.89 9.25 12.34
N ALA A 34 -14.35 10.49 12.54
CA ALA A 34 -14.31 11.53 11.53
C ALA A 34 -12.87 11.98 11.24
N LEU A 35 -12.03 12.11 12.27
CA LEU A 35 -10.60 12.40 12.11
C LEU A 35 -9.88 11.25 11.42
N MET A 36 -10.13 10.00 11.81
CA MET A 36 -9.58 8.83 11.13
C MET A 36 -10.02 8.78 9.67
N ALA A 37 -11.29 9.05 9.36
CA ALA A 37 -11.79 9.11 7.99
C ALA A 37 -11.19 10.28 7.18
N GLU A 38 -10.81 11.38 7.82
CA GLU A 38 -10.10 12.49 7.19
C GLU A 38 -8.64 12.11 6.89
N PHE A 39 -7.95 11.45 7.81
CA PHE A 39 -6.62 10.90 7.57
C PHE A 39 -6.63 9.78 6.51
N ASP A 40 -7.64 8.90 6.52
CA ASP A 40 -7.83 7.88 5.48
C ASP A 40 -8.21 8.49 4.11
N ARG A 41 -8.86 9.66 4.10
CA ARG A 41 -9.11 10.40 2.84
C ARG A 41 -7.84 10.97 2.22
N GLU A 42 -6.78 11.17 3.00
CA GLU A 42 -5.46 11.53 2.48
C GLU A 42 -4.70 10.33 1.92
N SER A 43 -5.03 9.09 2.32
CA SER A 43 -4.49 7.91 1.69
C SER A 43 -5.05 7.81 0.27
N ASN A 44 -4.20 8.03 -0.72
CA ASN A 44 -4.54 8.04 -2.15
C ASN A 44 -4.78 6.60 -2.67
N THR A 45 -5.52 5.79 -1.91
CA THR A 45 -5.81 4.40 -2.24
C THR A 45 -7.16 4.27 -2.90
N ARG A 46 -7.24 3.40 -3.91
CA ARG A 46 -8.52 3.04 -4.53
C ARG A 46 -9.35 2.18 -3.60
N GLN A 47 -10.63 2.54 -3.48
CA GLN A 47 -11.60 1.68 -2.80
C GLN A 47 -12.24 0.74 -3.82
N PHE A 48 -11.94 -0.54 -3.70
CA PHE A 48 -12.52 -1.58 -4.54
C PHE A 48 -13.68 -2.25 -3.83
N SER A 49 -14.80 -2.46 -4.55
CA SER A 49 -15.92 -3.25 -4.06
C SER A 49 -16.28 -4.35 -5.07
N GLY A 50 -16.84 -5.46 -4.58
CA GLY A 50 -17.25 -6.58 -5.42
C GLY A 50 -16.10 -7.44 -5.95
N LEU A 51 -16.15 -7.80 -7.26
CA LEU A 51 -15.17 -8.69 -7.90
C LEU A 51 -13.73 -8.15 -7.91
N PRO A 52 -13.45 -6.87 -8.28
CA PRO A 52 -12.08 -6.37 -8.27
C PRO A 52 -11.45 -6.36 -6.88
N ALA A 53 -12.24 -6.12 -5.81
CA ALA A 53 -11.75 -6.24 -4.44
C ALA A 53 -11.31 -7.67 -4.10
N LYS A 54 -12.05 -8.69 -4.57
CA LYS A 54 -11.69 -10.09 -4.38
C LYS A 54 -10.42 -10.45 -5.14
N LEU A 55 -10.25 -9.95 -6.37
CA LEU A 55 -9.04 -10.17 -7.17
C LEU A 55 -7.80 -9.57 -6.51
N ILE A 56 -7.88 -8.36 -5.99
CA ILE A 56 -6.76 -7.71 -5.29
C ILE A 56 -6.44 -8.46 -3.99
N LYS A 57 -7.44 -8.85 -3.19
CA LYS A 57 -7.23 -9.68 -2.00
C LYS A 57 -6.57 -11.01 -2.35
N LEU A 58 -6.99 -11.64 -3.45
CA LEU A 58 -6.37 -12.88 -3.95
C LEU A 58 -4.93 -12.65 -4.38
N ALA A 59 -4.62 -11.51 -5.04
CA ALA A 59 -3.27 -11.16 -5.44
C ALA A 59 -2.34 -10.94 -4.23
N PHE A 60 -2.83 -10.30 -3.16
CA PHE A 60 -2.09 -10.19 -1.90
C PHE A 60 -1.89 -11.54 -1.22
N LEU A 61 -2.92 -12.39 -1.21
CA LEU A 61 -2.79 -13.74 -0.69
C LEU A 61 -1.75 -14.55 -1.48
N ALA A 62 -1.80 -14.50 -2.81
CA ALA A 62 -0.82 -15.14 -3.68
C ALA A 62 0.60 -14.61 -3.44
N PHE A 63 0.76 -13.29 -3.24
CA PHE A 63 2.03 -12.70 -2.86
C PHE A 63 2.53 -13.21 -1.51
N THR A 64 1.68 -13.31 -0.51
CA THR A 64 2.03 -13.86 0.81
C THR A 64 2.49 -15.31 0.69
N VAL A 65 1.76 -16.14 -0.05
CA VAL A 65 2.14 -17.54 -0.32
C VAL A 65 3.47 -17.62 -1.07
N PHE A 66 3.69 -16.74 -2.05
CA PHE A 66 4.97 -16.63 -2.75
C PHE A 66 6.12 -16.30 -1.81
N VAL A 67 5.95 -15.32 -0.91
CA VAL A 67 6.97 -14.94 0.10
C VAL A 67 7.33 -16.14 0.98
N PHE A 68 6.32 -16.86 1.48
CA PHE A 68 6.57 -18.07 2.26
C PHE A 68 7.22 -19.17 1.42
N GLY A 69 6.76 -19.39 0.20
CA GLY A 69 7.29 -20.42 -0.71
C GLY A 69 8.77 -20.21 -1.04
N THR A 70 9.23 -18.97 -1.16
CA THR A 70 10.64 -18.66 -1.43
C THR A 70 11.59 -19.04 -0.28
N ARG A 71 11.05 -19.37 0.91
CA ARG A 71 11.86 -19.88 2.03
C ARG A 71 12.25 -21.34 1.86
N PHE A 72 11.43 -22.11 1.12
CA PHE A 72 11.67 -23.53 0.86
C PHE A 72 12.49 -23.77 -0.41
N VAL A 73 12.57 -22.76 -1.30
CA VAL A 73 13.35 -22.82 -2.54
C VAL A 73 14.64 -22.03 -2.35
N THR A 74 15.78 -22.66 -2.64
CA THR A 74 17.11 -22.03 -2.61
C THR A 74 17.28 -21.08 -3.81
N LEU A 75 16.57 -19.94 -3.77
CA LEU A 75 16.76 -18.87 -4.74
C LEU A 75 17.88 -17.93 -4.23
N PRO A 76 18.75 -17.45 -5.12
CA PRO A 76 19.70 -16.40 -4.78
C PRO A 76 19.00 -15.16 -4.26
N ASP A 77 19.58 -14.53 -3.23
CA ASP A 77 18.95 -13.38 -2.57
C ASP A 77 18.62 -12.23 -3.53
N GLN A 78 19.49 -11.96 -4.50
CA GLN A 78 19.25 -10.91 -5.50
C GLN A 78 18.01 -11.20 -6.37
N ALA A 79 17.86 -12.43 -6.85
CA ALA A 79 16.70 -12.84 -7.64
C ALA A 79 15.41 -12.76 -6.84
N ARG A 80 15.46 -13.21 -5.59
CA ARG A 80 14.31 -13.16 -4.67
C ARG A 80 13.88 -11.73 -4.37
N MET A 81 14.83 -10.84 -4.00
CA MET A 81 14.53 -9.44 -3.72
C MET A 81 13.99 -8.70 -4.93
N SER A 82 14.56 -8.94 -6.11
CA SER A 82 14.06 -8.36 -7.36
C SER A 82 12.64 -8.83 -7.68
N ALA A 83 12.34 -10.12 -7.52
CA ALA A 83 11.00 -10.64 -7.72
C ALA A 83 9.98 -10.03 -6.74
N PHE A 84 10.33 -9.89 -5.46
CA PHE A 84 9.48 -9.23 -4.47
C PHE A 84 9.17 -7.79 -4.85
N LEU A 85 10.21 -7.04 -5.22
CA LEU A 85 10.05 -5.65 -5.59
C LEU A 85 9.18 -5.50 -6.85
N GLY A 86 9.36 -6.40 -7.85
CA GLY A 86 8.51 -6.43 -9.04
C GLY A 86 7.03 -6.63 -8.72
N ILE A 87 6.70 -7.57 -7.83
CA ILE A 87 5.32 -7.82 -7.42
C ILE A 87 4.76 -6.63 -6.61
N ILE A 88 5.54 -6.07 -5.69
CA ILE A 88 5.14 -4.91 -4.89
C ILE A 88 4.84 -3.70 -5.79
N ILE A 89 5.68 -3.44 -6.79
CA ILE A 89 5.47 -2.35 -7.75
C ILE A 89 4.22 -2.59 -8.59
N PHE A 90 4.02 -3.81 -9.07
CA PHE A 90 2.82 -4.18 -9.82
C PHE A 90 1.54 -3.93 -9.01
N LEU A 91 1.47 -4.44 -7.78
CA LEU A 91 0.34 -4.22 -6.87
C LEU A 91 0.18 -2.75 -6.48
N GLY A 92 1.29 -2.05 -6.28
CA GLY A 92 1.29 -0.63 -5.95
C GLY A 92 0.62 0.22 -7.03
N PHE A 93 0.93 0.01 -8.30
CA PHE A 93 0.27 0.71 -9.40
C PHE A 93 -1.23 0.38 -9.55
N LEU A 94 -1.65 -0.82 -9.15
CA LEU A 94 -3.07 -1.16 -9.13
C LEU A 94 -3.83 -0.40 -8.02
N ILE A 95 -3.20 -0.23 -6.85
CA ILE A 95 -3.84 0.36 -5.66
C ILE A 95 -3.80 1.87 -5.70
N TYR A 96 -2.65 2.46 -6.10
CA TYR A 96 -2.44 3.91 -6.10
C TYR A 96 -2.73 4.51 -7.46
N PRO A 97 -3.87 5.22 -7.64
CA PRO A 97 -4.24 5.82 -8.92
C PRO A 97 -3.37 7.03 -9.25
N LEU A 98 -3.21 7.32 -10.55
CA LEU A 98 -2.49 8.50 -11.03
C LEU A 98 -3.13 9.80 -10.58
N TYR A 99 -4.48 9.86 -10.60
CA TYR A 99 -5.26 11.05 -10.26
C TYR A 99 -6.13 10.82 -9.02
N LYS A 100 -6.02 11.70 -8.02
CA LYS A 100 -6.87 11.70 -6.80
C LYS A 100 -8.37 11.73 -7.10
N LYS A 101 -8.78 12.29 -8.24
CA LYS A 101 -10.18 12.35 -8.67
C LYS A 101 -10.77 10.96 -8.99
N GLN A 102 -9.93 9.98 -9.28
CA GLN A 102 -10.36 8.62 -9.62
C GLN A 102 -10.68 7.74 -8.40
N THR A 103 -10.32 8.16 -7.20
CA THR A 103 -10.74 7.49 -5.96
C THR A 103 -12.26 7.51 -5.76
N LYS A 104 -12.96 8.45 -6.42
CA LYS A 104 -14.43 8.54 -6.38
C LYS A 104 -15.15 7.55 -7.31
N PHE A 105 -14.47 7.02 -8.33
CA PHE A 105 -15.05 6.03 -9.24
C PHE A 105 -14.76 4.62 -8.72
N HIS A 106 -15.79 3.98 -8.13
CA HIS A 106 -15.74 2.59 -7.71
C HIS A 106 -15.44 1.66 -8.89
N ASN A 107 -14.51 0.72 -8.70
CA ASN A 107 -14.25 -0.42 -9.60
C ASN A 107 -13.65 -0.11 -10.99
N PHE A 108 -13.14 1.09 -11.27
CA PHE A 108 -12.53 1.36 -12.56
C PHE A 108 -11.00 1.47 -12.44
N VAL A 109 -10.28 0.51 -13.03
CA VAL A 109 -8.84 0.58 -13.24
C VAL A 109 -8.62 1.01 -14.68
N PRO A 110 -8.14 2.23 -14.95
CA PRO A 110 -7.85 2.65 -16.31
C PRO A 110 -6.70 1.82 -16.88
N TRP A 111 -6.79 1.54 -18.18
CA TRP A 111 -5.84 0.69 -18.88
C TRP A 111 -4.38 1.19 -18.79
N TYR A 112 -4.16 2.51 -18.70
CA TYR A 112 -2.83 3.09 -18.56
C TYR A 112 -2.17 2.75 -17.21
N ASP A 113 -2.92 2.64 -16.11
CA ASP A 113 -2.34 2.20 -14.82
C ASP A 113 -1.90 0.73 -14.89
N PHE A 114 -2.60 -0.09 -15.68
CA PHE A 114 -2.17 -1.46 -15.95
C PHE A 114 -0.90 -1.51 -16.81
N VAL A 115 -0.77 -0.62 -17.80
CA VAL A 115 0.47 -0.48 -18.59
C VAL A 115 1.63 -0.03 -17.70
N PHE A 116 1.42 0.96 -16.81
CA PHE A 116 2.43 1.37 -15.84
C PHE A 116 2.80 0.25 -14.85
N ALA A 117 1.84 -0.55 -14.42
CA ALA A 117 2.10 -1.70 -13.56
C ALA A 117 3.02 -2.72 -14.24
N ILE A 118 2.74 -3.05 -15.50
CA ILE A 118 3.58 -3.97 -16.29
C ILE A 118 4.96 -3.33 -16.58
N ALA A 119 4.99 -2.11 -17.09
CA ALA A 119 6.23 -1.42 -17.43
C ALA A 119 7.13 -1.21 -16.20
N GLY A 120 6.53 -0.91 -15.03
CA GLY A 120 7.26 -0.72 -13.78
C GLY A 120 7.78 -2.03 -13.18
N SER A 121 7.03 -3.12 -13.31
CA SER A 121 7.44 -4.44 -12.78
C SER A 121 8.40 -5.18 -13.70
N ALA A 122 8.32 -4.96 -15.02
CA ALA A 122 9.11 -5.68 -16.01
C ALA A 122 10.64 -5.64 -15.78
N PRO A 123 11.27 -4.50 -15.43
CA PRO A 123 12.70 -4.46 -15.14
C PRO A 123 13.10 -5.38 -13.98
N TYR A 124 12.30 -5.42 -12.94
CA TYR A 124 12.58 -6.20 -11.73
C TYR A 124 12.41 -7.71 -11.99
N PHE A 125 11.40 -8.11 -12.77
CA PHE A 125 11.28 -9.49 -13.24
C PHE A 125 12.40 -9.87 -14.22
N TYR A 126 12.82 -8.96 -15.09
CA TYR A 126 13.97 -9.17 -15.94
C TYR A 126 15.23 -9.47 -15.12
N TYR A 127 15.52 -8.66 -14.08
CA TYR A 127 16.65 -8.91 -13.19
C TYR A 127 16.49 -10.20 -12.38
N ALA A 128 15.28 -10.53 -11.91
CA ALA A 128 15.03 -11.75 -11.19
C ALA A 128 15.31 -13.01 -12.02
N LEU A 129 14.90 -13.00 -13.28
CA LEU A 129 15.09 -14.14 -14.19
C LEU A 129 16.53 -14.24 -14.74
N ASN A 130 17.16 -13.11 -14.99
CA ASN A 130 18.49 -13.03 -15.61
C ASN A 130 19.61 -12.70 -14.62
N PHE A 131 19.36 -12.86 -13.30
CA PHE A 131 20.30 -12.40 -12.27
C PHE A 131 21.73 -12.94 -12.48
N ARG A 132 21.89 -14.22 -12.88
CA ARG A 132 23.20 -14.84 -13.12
C ARG A 132 23.93 -14.18 -14.30
N ALA A 133 23.20 -13.93 -15.38
CA ALA A 133 23.76 -13.28 -16.57
C ALA A 133 24.15 -11.83 -16.30
N VAL A 134 23.34 -11.11 -15.51
CA VAL A 134 23.62 -9.72 -15.12
C VAL A 134 24.79 -9.65 -14.12
N THR A 135 24.83 -10.52 -13.12
CA THR A 135 25.93 -10.57 -12.16
C THR A 135 27.25 -10.95 -12.80
N ASN A 136 27.26 -11.93 -13.73
CA ASN A 136 28.46 -12.33 -14.43
C ASN A 136 28.97 -11.26 -15.41
N ARG A 137 28.10 -10.34 -15.85
CA ARG A 137 28.42 -9.22 -16.74
C ARG A 137 28.65 -7.91 -16.00
N ALA A 138 28.80 -7.93 -14.68
CA ALA A 138 28.93 -6.70 -13.86
C ALA A 138 30.02 -5.75 -14.33
N ALA A 139 31.08 -6.27 -15.00
CA ALA A 139 32.14 -5.47 -15.60
C ALA A 139 31.84 -4.94 -17.02
N ALA A 140 30.84 -5.53 -17.71
CA ALA A 140 30.44 -5.16 -19.07
C ALA A 140 28.93 -5.01 -19.18
N ILE A 141 28.38 -3.94 -18.57
CA ILE A 141 26.94 -3.67 -18.51
C ILE A 141 26.39 -3.45 -19.92
N ASN A 142 25.42 -4.26 -20.32
CA ASN A 142 24.76 -4.17 -21.60
C ASN A 142 23.85 -2.92 -21.66
N THR A 143 23.65 -2.36 -22.85
CA THR A 143 22.75 -1.22 -23.07
C THR A 143 21.32 -1.52 -22.63
N LEU A 144 20.85 -2.76 -22.79
CA LEU A 144 19.53 -3.21 -22.35
C LEU A 144 19.41 -3.17 -20.82
N ASP A 145 20.45 -3.60 -20.09
CA ASP A 145 20.48 -3.56 -18.62
C ASP A 145 20.38 -2.12 -18.11
N LYS A 146 21.05 -1.17 -18.76
CA LYS A 146 20.98 0.27 -18.43
C LYS A 146 19.59 0.83 -18.66
N VAL A 147 18.96 0.51 -19.79
CA VAL A 147 17.61 0.98 -20.12
C VAL A 147 16.60 0.43 -19.11
N MET A 148 16.69 -0.86 -18.79
CA MET A 148 15.82 -1.48 -17.77
C MET A 148 16.01 -0.85 -16.38
N ALA A 149 17.25 -0.54 -16.00
CA ALA A 149 17.52 0.14 -14.73
C ALA A 149 16.89 1.53 -14.68
N ILE A 150 17.02 2.33 -15.73
CA ILE A 150 16.44 3.68 -15.82
C ILE A 150 14.91 3.60 -15.74
N ILE A 151 14.28 2.72 -16.51
CA ILE A 151 12.82 2.53 -16.48
C ILE A 151 12.38 2.10 -15.08
N GLY A 152 13.06 1.15 -14.44
CA GLY A 152 12.74 0.67 -13.10
C GLY A 152 12.80 1.79 -12.06
N ILE A 153 13.86 2.61 -12.08
CA ILE A 153 14.01 3.75 -11.17
C ILE A 153 12.91 4.79 -11.40
N LEU A 154 12.63 5.17 -12.65
CA LEU A 154 11.59 6.16 -12.96
C LEU A 154 10.20 5.67 -12.51
N CYS A 155 9.88 4.41 -12.75
CA CYS A 155 8.62 3.82 -12.30
C CYS A 155 8.53 3.74 -10.78
N LEU A 156 9.64 3.44 -10.08
CA LEU A 156 9.69 3.45 -8.63
C LEU A 156 9.44 4.87 -8.07
N PHE A 157 10.09 5.89 -8.65
CA PHE A 157 9.85 7.28 -8.28
C PHE A 157 8.38 7.68 -8.50
N GLU A 158 7.79 7.28 -9.62
CA GLU A 158 6.37 7.55 -9.91
C GLU A 158 5.45 6.86 -8.90
N LEU A 159 5.76 5.62 -8.51
CA LEU A 159 4.99 4.90 -7.48
C LEU A 159 5.12 5.59 -6.11
N CYS A 160 6.32 5.99 -5.71
CA CYS A 160 6.55 6.74 -4.47
C CYS A 160 5.78 8.07 -4.46
N ARG A 161 5.75 8.78 -5.60
CA ARG A 161 4.95 10.00 -5.75
C ARG A 161 3.47 9.76 -5.54
N ARG A 162 2.94 8.63 -6.03
CA ARG A 162 1.53 8.26 -5.89
C ARG A 162 1.17 7.81 -4.47
N ALA A 163 2.04 7.02 -3.85
CA ALA A 163 1.79 6.40 -2.56
C ALA A 163 1.96 7.37 -1.38
N VAL A 164 3.06 8.11 -1.36
CA VAL A 164 3.46 8.94 -0.21
C VAL A 164 3.37 10.43 -0.51
N GLY A 165 3.49 10.81 -1.77
CA GLY A 165 3.41 12.20 -2.21
C GLY A 165 4.77 12.83 -2.52
N ILE A 166 4.70 14.10 -2.93
CA ILE A 166 5.84 14.88 -3.42
C ILE A 166 6.93 15.13 -2.35
N PRO A 167 6.63 15.38 -1.05
CA PRO A 167 7.65 15.73 -0.07
C PRO A 167 8.76 14.69 0.08
N ILE A 168 8.41 13.40 0.06
CA ILE A 168 9.40 12.32 0.19
C ILE A 168 10.31 12.23 -1.03
N LEU A 169 9.80 12.62 -2.20
CA LEU A 169 10.58 12.65 -3.44
C LEU A 169 11.71 13.71 -3.38
N PHE A 170 11.42 14.86 -2.78
CA PHE A 170 12.44 15.91 -2.57
C PHE A 170 13.53 15.44 -1.61
N VAL A 171 13.16 14.76 -0.51
CA VAL A 171 14.13 14.20 0.44
C VAL A 171 14.99 13.14 -0.24
N ALA A 172 14.38 12.19 -0.93
CA ALA A 172 15.10 11.13 -1.65
C ALA A 172 15.99 11.70 -2.75
N GLY A 173 15.49 12.67 -3.54
CA GLY A 173 16.25 13.39 -4.55
C GLY A 173 17.45 14.14 -3.98
N GLY A 174 17.28 14.78 -2.81
CA GLY A 174 18.37 15.43 -2.09
C GLY A 174 19.47 14.48 -1.67
N PHE A 175 19.12 13.29 -1.15
CA PHE A 175 20.10 12.26 -0.81
C PHE A 175 20.83 11.72 -2.04
N ILE A 176 20.12 11.52 -3.15
CA ILE A 176 20.73 11.09 -4.41
C ILE A 176 21.69 12.17 -4.93
N ALA A 177 21.27 13.44 -4.94
CA ALA A 177 22.14 14.55 -5.35
C ALA A 177 23.38 14.64 -4.45
N TYR A 178 23.23 14.49 -3.14
CA TYR A 178 24.34 14.46 -2.21
C TYR A 178 25.33 13.31 -2.50
N ALA A 179 24.84 12.17 -2.93
CA ALA A 179 25.70 11.01 -3.25
C ALA A 179 26.57 11.22 -4.51
N PHE A 180 26.23 12.22 -5.36
CA PHE A 180 27.00 12.59 -6.57
C PHE A 180 27.97 13.74 -6.36
N ILE A 181 27.93 14.41 -5.20
CA ILE A 181 28.85 15.50 -4.83
C ILE A 181 30.03 14.92 -4.01
#